data_a2d22abbb33da616092d93937fb02d9a
#
_entry.id   a2d22abbb33da616092d93937fb02d9a
#
_cell.length_a   1.000
_cell.length_b   1.000
_cell.length_c   1.000
_cell.angle_alpha   90.00
_cell.angle_beta   90.00
_cell.angle_gamma   90.00
#
_symmetry.space_group_name_H-M   'P 1'
#
loop_
_entity.id
_entity.type
_entity.pdbx_description
1 polymer ?
#
loop_
_entity_poly.entity_id
_entity_poly.type
_entity_poly.pdbx_seq_one_letter_code
_entity_poly.pdbx_strand_id
1 'polypeptide(L)'
;MVVRFLRDEGVKHIYGYPGGALLHVYDALFKEPEVEHILVRHEQAATHMADGYARATGKAGVVLVTSGPGATNAITGIATAYMDSIPMVILSGQVPSTMVGTDAFQETDMIGISRPIVKHSFMIKNPTEIPEVLKKAFYLAQSGRPGPVVVDIPKDMTNPAEKFEYVYPKKVKLRSYSPAVRGHSGQIRKAAEMLLAAKRPIVYAGGGVILGGGSEALTEIAKSLNLPVTNTLMGLGGFPGTDRQFLGMLGMHGSFTANMAMHNADVIFAVGARFDDRVVNGPAKFCPNAKIIHVDIDPASISKMIKADVPIVGPVDSVLSEMLGILKEIGEQPDKAALDAWWKQIDEWRGNGELFPYDKGDGNVIKPQKVIETLCEVTNGDAFVTSDVGQHQMFAAQYYRFNKPNRWINSGGLGTMGFGFPAAMGVKLNFPDQDVACVTGEGSIQMNIQELSTCMQYGLPVKIVNLNNGVLGMVRQWQDMAYNGRHSHSYVESLPDFIKLAEAYGHVGIRITSLKDLKPKLEEAFAMKDRLVFIDIAVDRSEHVYPMQIKDGSMRDMWLSKTERT
;
A
#
# COMPACT_ATOMS: atom_id res chain seq x y z
N MET A 1 27.14 3.37 -18.31
CA MET A 1 26.55 4.54 -17.61
C MET A 1 25.36 4.16 -16.74
N VAL A 2 24.34 3.47 -17.27
CA VAL A 2 23.15 3.08 -16.50
C VAL A 2 23.52 2.42 -15.17
N VAL A 3 24.27 1.32 -15.18
CA VAL A 3 24.62 0.54 -13.98
C VAL A 3 25.46 1.35 -12.99
N ARG A 4 26.44 2.13 -13.47
CA ARG A 4 27.23 3.03 -12.60
C ARG A 4 26.38 4.10 -11.94
N PHE A 5 25.40 4.65 -12.69
CA PHE A 5 24.46 5.61 -12.13
C PHE A 5 23.64 4.97 -10.99
N LEU A 6 23.11 3.77 -11.20
CA LEU A 6 22.30 3.07 -10.18
C LEU A 6 23.11 2.78 -8.92
N ARG A 7 24.36 2.35 -9.06
CA ARG A 7 25.29 2.20 -7.92
C ARG A 7 25.49 3.52 -7.17
N ASP A 8 25.82 4.59 -7.91
CA ASP A 8 26.11 5.91 -7.32
C ASP A 8 24.85 6.58 -6.72
N GLU A 9 23.65 6.19 -7.17
CA GLU A 9 22.35 6.56 -6.55
C GLU A 9 22.02 5.70 -5.32
N GLY A 10 22.84 4.68 -5.03
CA GLY A 10 22.67 3.79 -3.87
C GLY A 10 21.62 2.69 -4.06
N VAL A 11 21.32 2.35 -5.31
CA VAL A 11 20.44 1.22 -5.65
C VAL A 11 21.18 -0.08 -5.39
N LYS A 12 20.64 -0.93 -4.51
CA LYS A 12 21.20 -2.26 -4.21
C LYS A 12 20.55 -3.36 -5.05
N HIS A 13 19.25 -3.27 -5.26
CA HIS A 13 18.48 -4.30 -5.98
C HIS A 13 17.72 -3.70 -7.16
N ILE A 14 17.76 -4.42 -8.27
CA ILE A 14 16.94 -4.17 -9.45
C ILE A 14 16.09 -5.41 -9.69
N TYR A 15 14.80 -5.23 -9.88
CA TYR A 15 13.86 -6.31 -10.12
C TYR A 15 13.54 -6.40 -11.60
N GLY A 16 13.64 -7.56 -12.22
CA GLY A 16 13.39 -7.60 -13.66
C GLY A 16 13.51 -8.96 -14.32
N TYR A 17 13.40 -8.93 -15.63
CA TYR A 17 13.54 -10.09 -16.50
C TYR A 17 14.36 -9.71 -17.74
N PRO A 18 15.44 -10.45 -18.09
CA PRO A 18 16.32 -10.11 -19.20
C PRO A 18 15.66 -10.30 -20.56
N GLY A 19 16.05 -9.45 -21.50
CA GLY A 19 15.63 -9.57 -22.90
C GLY A 19 16.54 -8.82 -23.86
N GLY A 20 16.34 -9.06 -25.15
CA GLY A 20 17.24 -8.66 -26.22
C GLY A 20 17.56 -7.17 -26.32
N ALA A 21 16.61 -6.30 -25.96
CA ALA A 21 16.79 -4.85 -26.03
C ALA A 21 17.77 -4.31 -24.96
N LEU A 22 17.97 -5.04 -23.85
CA LEU A 22 18.77 -4.58 -22.71
C LEU A 22 20.04 -5.41 -22.45
N LEU A 23 20.45 -6.28 -23.36
CA LEU A 23 21.63 -7.15 -23.17
C LEU A 23 22.92 -6.37 -22.84
N HIS A 24 23.07 -5.16 -23.39
CA HIS A 24 24.23 -4.31 -23.06
C HIS A 24 24.23 -3.84 -21.59
N VAL A 25 23.03 -3.62 -21.02
CA VAL A 25 22.88 -3.27 -19.59
C VAL A 25 23.17 -4.50 -18.74
N TYR A 26 22.69 -5.69 -19.13
CA TYR A 26 22.96 -6.95 -18.43
C TYR A 26 24.43 -7.34 -18.45
N ASP A 27 25.16 -7.11 -19.57
CA ASP A 27 26.63 -7.30 -19.61
C ASP A 27 27.35 -6.36 -18.63
N ALA A 28 26.85 -5.14 -18.48
CA ALA A 28 27.42 -4.21 -17.51
C ALA A 28 27.10 -4.61 -16.04
N LEU A 29 25.90 -5.13 -15.77
CA LEU A 29 25.49 -5.63 -14.44
C LEU A 29 26.39 -6.80 -14.01
N PHE A 30 26.78 -7.69 -14.92
CA PHE A 30 27.69 -8.80 -14.62
C PHE A 30 29.01 -8.33 -14.01
N LYS A 31 29.45 -7.10 -14.34
CA LYS A 31 30.71 -6.50 -13.89
C LYS A 31 30.57 -5.59 -12.66
N GLU A 32 29.34 -5.43 -12.13
CA GLU A 32 29.05 -4.49 -11.04
C GLU A 32 28.33 -5.22 -9.89
N PRO A 33 29.11 -5.80 -8.95
CA PRO A 33 28.54 -6.62 -7.89
C PRO A 33 27.79 -5.83 -6.80
N GLU A 34 27.91 -4.50 -6.77
CA GLU A 34 27.22 -3.65 -5.80
C GLU A 34 25.72 -3.44 -6.14
N VAL A 35 25.32 -3.80 -7.37
CA VAL A 35 23.93 -3.70 -7.85
C VAL A 35 23.46 -5.09 -8.25
N GLU A 36 22.67 -5.70 -7.39
CA GLU A 36 22.15 -7.06 -7.61
C GLU A 36 20.87 -7.02 -8.45
N HIS A 37 20.81 -7.86 -9.48
CA HIS A 37 19.60 -8.07 -10.27
C HIS A 37 18.82 -9.28 -9.75
N ILE A 38 17.58 -9.07 -9.38
CA ILE A 38 16.67 -10.13 -8.91
C ILE A 38 15.84 -10.61 -10.10
N LEU A 39 16.10 -11.83 -10.54
CA LEU A 39 15.41 -12.45 -11.65
C LEU A 39 14.05 -12.98 -11.22
N VAL A 40 12.99 -12.31 -11.59
CA VAL A 40 11.61 -12.74 -11.40
C VAL A 40 11.18 -13.78 -12.46
N ARG A 41 9.97 -14.29 -12.38
CA ARG A 41 9.38 -15.19 -13.39
C ARG A 41 8.34 -14.49 -14.27
N HIS A 42 7.95 -13.27 -13.87
CA HIS A 42 7.05 -12.40 -14.63
C HIS A 42 7.30 -10.93 -14.27
N GLU A 43 7.28 -10.03 -15.23
CA GLU A 43 7.62 -8.61 -15.04
C GLU A 43 6.61 -7.87 -14.13
N GLN A 44 5.38 -8.33 -14.07
CA GLN A 44 4.41 -7.83 -13.08
C GLN A 44 4.92 -8.06 -11.65
N ALA A 45 5.50 -9.23 -11.37
CA ALA A 45 6.10 -9.51 -10.07
C ALA A 45 7.29 -8.60 -9.77
N ALA A 46 8.10 -8.25 -10.79
CA ALA A 46 9.20 -7.28 -10.61
C ALA A 46 8.70 -5.92 -10.11
N THR A 47 7.61 -5.43 -10.71
CA THR A 47 7.00 -4.16 -10.28
C THR A 47 6.41 -4.25 -8.88
N HIS A 48 5.75 -5.34 -8.52
CA HIS A 48 5.22 -5.54 -7.16
C HIS A 48 6.32 -5.73 -6.11
N MET A 49 7.45 -6.38 -6.45
CA MET A 49 8.63 -6.44 -5.56
C MET A 49 9.21 -5.05 -5.31
N ALA A 50 9.37 -4.25 -6.37
CA ALA A 50 9.82 -2.86 -6.29
C ALA A 50 8.85 -1.99 -5.47
N ASP A 51 7.55 -2.21 -5.59
CA ASP A 51 6.50 -1.55 -4.82
C ASP A 51 6.59 -1.91 -3.33
N GLY A 52 6.68 -3.19 -3.00
CA GLY A 52 6.88 -3.67 -1.62
C GLY A 52 8.14 -3.09 -0.97
N TYR A 53 9.25 -3.08 -1.70
CA TYR A 53 10.47 -2.41 -1.29
C TYR A 53 10.24 -0.92 -0.98
N ALA A 54 9.60 -0.21 -1.90
CA ALA A 54 9.40 1.22 -1.75
C ALA A 54 8.51 1.58 -0.55
N ARG A 55 7.44 0.83 -0.30
CA ARG A 55 6.57 1.01 0.87
C ARG A 55 7.29 0.72 2.18
N ALA A 56 8.12 -0.32 2.22
CA ALA A 56 8.83 -0.71 3.43
C ALA A 56 10.01 0.22 3.77
N THR A 57 10.67 0.81 2.77
CA THR A 57 11.90 1.59 2.93
C THR A 57 11.74 3.10 2.75
N GLY A 58 10.66 3.55 2.10
CA GLY A 58 10.47 4.94 1.68
C GLY A 58 11.34 5.36 0.48
N LYS A 59 12.09 4.44 -0.15
CA LYS A 59 12.96 4.71 -1.30
C LYS A 59 12.34 4.24 -2.60
N ALA A 60 12.78 4.81 -3.74
CA ALA A 60 12.28 4.37 -5.03
C ALA A 60 12.74 2.93 -5.36
N GLY A 61 11.77 2.07 -5.69
CA GLY A 61 12.06 0.76 -6.25
C GLY A 61 12.50 0.87 -7.72
N VAL A 62 13.37 -0.04 -8.18
CA VAL A 62 13.91 0.00 -9.54
C VAL A 62 13.55 -1.27 -10.29
N VAL A 63 12.94 -1.11 -11.46
CA VAL A 63 12.51 -2.20 -12.33
C VAL A 63 13.25 -2.13 -13.66
N LEU A 64 13.71 -3.28 -14.17
CA LEU A 64 14.38 -3.40 -15.46
C LEU A 64 13.68 -4.44 -16.31
N VAL A 65 13.02 -4.01 -17.40
CA VAL A 65 12.25 -4.86 -18.29
C VAL A 65 12.63 -4.64 -19.75
N THR A 66 12.58 -5.70 -20.55
CA THR A 66 12.84 -5.58 -21.99
C THR A 66 11.68 -4.91 -22.73
N SER A 67 11.87 -4.62 -24.00
CA SER A 67 10.86 -4.07 -24.90
C SER A 67 9.67 -5.03 -25.15
N GLY A 68 8.61 -4.53 -25.74
CA GLY A 68 7.45 -5.31 -26.15
C GLY A 68 6.76 -5.98 -24.95
N PRO A 69 6.70 -7.32 -24.92
CA PRO A 69 5.97 -8.05 -23.87
C PRO A 69 6.54 -7.81 -22.47
N GLY A 70 7.84 -7.58 -22.32
CA GLY A 70 8.43 -7.25 -21.02
C GLY A 70 7.91 -5.91 -20.47
N ALA A 71 7.85 -4.89 -21.31
CA ALA A 71 7.30 -3.58 -20.98
C ALA A 71 5.79 -3.66 -20.67
N THR A 72 5.00 -4.34 -21.51
CA THR A 72 3.54 -4.45 -21.32
C THR A 72 3.17 -5.27 -20.07
N ASN A 73 3.93 -6.31 -19.73
CA ASN A 73 3.71 -7.09 -18.51
C ASN A 73 3.92 -6.26 -17.22
N ALA A 74 4.69 -5.17 -17.27
CA ALA A 74 4.91 -4.30 -16.11
C ALA A 74 3.75 -3.32 -15.85
N ILE A 75 2.84 -3.11 -16.78
CA ILE A 75 1.82 -2.05 -16.76
C ILE A 75 0.92 -2.13 -15.53
N THR A 76 0.43 -3.31 -15.17
CA THR A 76 -0.44 -3.47 -13.99
C THR A 76 0.27 -3.01 -12.71
N GLY A 77 1.53 -3.36 -12.53
CA GLY A 77 2.26 -2.94 -11.34
C GLY A 77 2.62 -1.45 -11.34
N ILE A 78 2.89 -0.86 -12.51
CA ILE A 78 3.08 0.58 -12.66
C ILE A 78 1.79 1.32 -12.26
N ALA A 79 0.63 0.86 -12.72
CA ALA A 79 -0.67 1.43 -12.36
C ALA A 79 -0.95 1.29 -10.85
N THR A 80 -0.58 0.16 -10.23
CA THR A 80 -0.68 -0.06 -8.78
C THR A 80 0.14 0.98 -8.01
N ALA A 81 1.40 1.18 -8.37
CA ALA A 81 2.28 2.17 -7.76
C ALA A 81 1.75 3.61 -7.95
N TYR A 82 1.21 3.93 -9.13
CA TYR A 82 0.64 5.25 -9.42
C TYR A 82 -0.57 5.56 -8.53
N MET A 83 -1.51 4.63 -8.41
CA MET A 83 -2.74 4.81 -7.63
C MET A 83 -2.48 5.03 -6.14
N ASP A 84 -1.42 4.41 -5.61
CA ASP A 84 -1.04 4.50 -4.19
C ASP A 84 0.11 5.49 -3.93
N SER A 85 0.57 6.20 -4.97
CA SER A 85 1.65 7.20 -4.85
C SER A 85 2.99 6.60 -4.39
N ILE A 86 3.36 5.44 -4.94
CA ILE A 86 4.59 4.73 -4.57
C ILE A 86 5.73 5.09 -5.52
N PRO A 87 6.89 5.52 -5.01
CA PRO A 87 8.02 5.90 -5.84
C PRO A 87 8.63 4.67 -6.53
N MET A 88 8.72 4.73 -7.86
CA MET A 88 9.29 3.65 -8.66
C MET A 88 9.95 4.21 -9.91
N VAL A 89 11.09 3.68 -10.29
CA VAL A 89 11.76 3.99 -11.57
C VAL A 89 11.78 2.73 -12.42
N ILE A 90 11.15 2.79 -13.57
CA ILE A 90 11.05 1.68 -14.51
C ILE A 90 11.97 1.97 -15.69
N LEU A 91 12.99 1.14 -15.84
CA LEU A 91 13.90 1.13 -16.98
C LEU A 91 13.36 0.13 -18.00
N SER A 92 12.77 0.64 -19.05
CA SER A 92 12.21 -0.16 -20.14
C SER A 92 13.17 -0.17 -21.32
N GLY A 93 13.48 -1.34 -21.84
CA GLY A 93 14.16 -1.44 -23.13
C GLY A 93 13.25 -1.05 -24.28
N GLN A 94 13.84 -0.56 -25.36
CA GLN A 94 13.15 -0.25 -26.61
C GLN A 94 13.96 -0.78 -27.80
N VAL A 95 13.31 -0.99 -28.94
CA VAL A 95 13.98 -1.28 -30.20
C VAL A 95 14.97 -0.16 -30.56
N PRO A 96 15.97 -0.38 -31.44
CA PRO A 96 16.88 0.70 -31.85
C PRO A 96 16.11 1.94 -32.29
N SER A 97 16.64 3.13 -32.00
CA SER A 97 15.96 4.41 -32.26
C SER A 97 15.52 4.59 -33.72
N THR A 98 16.27 4.02 -34.67
CA THR A 98 15.94 4.01 -36.11
C THR A 98 14.78 3.08 -36.46
N MET A 99 14.38 2.19 -35.57
CA MET A 99 13.32 1.21 -35.77
C MET A 99 12.01 1.59 -35.08
N VAL A 100 12.03 2.61 -34.23
CA VAL A 100 10.83 3.08 -33.52
C VAL A 100 9.79 3.61 -34.51
N GLY A 101 8.57 3.08 -34.42
CA GLY A 101 7.45 3.42 -35.30
C GLY A 101 7.41 2.62 -36.62
N THR A 102 8.16 1.52 -36.72
CA THR A 102 8.20 0.67 -37.92
C THR A 102 7.54 -0.70 -37.73
N ASP A 103 6.85 -0.94 -36.63
CA ASP A 103 6.31 -2.24 -36.20
C ASP A 103 7.41 -3.31 -36.09
N ALA A 104 8.57 -2.92 -35.56
CA ALA A 104 9.71 -3.80 -35.40
C ALA A 104 9.40 -4.92 -34.38
N PHE A 105 10.13 -6.05 -34.47
CA PHE A 105 9.95 -7.17 -33.56
C PHE A 105 10.14 -6.73 -32.09
N GLN A 106 9.15 -7.02 -31.25
CA GLN A 106 9.06 -6.60 -29.84
C GLN A 106 9.06 -5.07 -29.63
N GLU A 107 8.58 -4.31 -30.60
CA GLU A 107 8.30 -2.89 -30.40
C GLU A 107 6.99 -2.69 -29.61
N THR A 108 6.99 -1.72 -28.72
CA THR A 108 5.78 -1.22 -28.04
C THR A 108 5.98 0.24 -27.67
N ASP A 109 4.96 1.07 -27.89
CA ASP A 109 4.94 2.47 -27.42
C ASP A 109 4.75 2.51 -25.89
N MET A 110 5.83 2.23 -25.16
CA MET A 110 5.82 2.24 -23.69
C MET A 110 5.47 3.61 -23.13
N ILE A 111 5.89 4.68 -23.80
CA ILE A 111 5.56 6.07 -23.41
C ILE A 111 4.05 6.31 -23.51
N GLY A 112 3.44 5.93 -24.64
CA GLY A 112 2.00 6.09 -24.88
C GLY A 112 1.16 5.28 -23.91
N ILE A 113 1.50 4.01 -23.69
CA ILE A 113 0.76 3.10 -22.79
C ILE A 113 0.86 3.55 -21.34
N SER A 114 2.03 3.97 -20.87
CA SER A 114 2.26 4.34 -19.48
C SER A 114 1.82 5.77 -19.13
N ARG A 115 1.63 6.64 -20.09
CA ARG A 115 1.32 8.07 -19.87
C ARG A 115 0.25 8.35 -18.82
N PRO A 116 -0.91 7.68 -18.79
CA PRO A 116 -1.96 7.95 -17.81
C PRO A 116 -1.68 7.42 -16.40
N ILE A 117 -0.67 6.58 -16.23
CA ILE A 117 -0.35 5.85 -15.00
C ILE A 117 1.06 6.10 -14.46
N VAL A 118 1.70 7.19 -14.90
CA VAL A 118 3.02 7.61 -14.41
C VAL A 118 3.05 9.10 -14.10
N LYS A 119 3.97 9.52 -13.24
CA LYS A 119 4.22 10.94 -13.03
C LYS A 119 4.89 11.59 -14.25
N HIS A 120 5.80 10.85 -14.86
CA HIS A 120 6.52 11.28 -16.05
C HIS A 120 7.11 10.09 -16.81
N SER A 121 7.40 10.29 -18.06
CA SER A 121 8.13 9.32 -18.90
C SER A 121 9.19 10.04 -19.72
N PHE A 122 10.34 9.37 -19.90
CA PHE A 122 11.45 9.83 -20.72
C PHE A 122 11.76 8.78 -21.79
N MET A 123 12.13 9.20 -22.99
CA MET A 123 12.83 8.36 -23.95
C MET A 123 14.24 8.90 -24.12
N ILE A 124 15.24 8.05 -23.95
CA ILE A 124 16.66 8.40 -24.16
C ILE A 124 16.89 8.61 -25.65
N LYS A 125 17.39 9.80 -26.02
CA LYS A 125 17.67 10.18 -27.41
C LYS A 125 19.16 10.28 -27.72
N ASN A 126 19.98 10.39 -26.67
CA ASN A 126 21.43 10.47 -26.77
C ASN A 126 22.07 9.75 -25.57
N PRO A 127 23.08 8.91 -25.79
CA PRO A 127 23.79 8.21 -24.71
C PRO A 127 24.33 9.14 -23.63
N THR A 128 24.76 10.36 -23.98
CA THR A 128 25.34 11.33 -23.02
C THR A 128 24.32 11.87 -22.03
N GLU A 129 23.01 11.81 -22.31
CA GLU A 129 21.97 12.30 -21.40
C GLU A 129 21.52 11.26 -20.36
N ILE A 130 21.95 10.00 -20.49
CA ILE A 130 21.53 8.90 -19.59
C ILE A 130 21.64 9.28 -18.11
N PRO A 131 22.81 9.77 -17.60
CA PRO A 131 22.94 10.09 -16.17
C PRO A 131 21.98 11.20 -15.72
N GLU A 132 21.79 12.23 -16.55
CA GLU A 132 20.92 13.36 -16.22
C GLU A 132 19.43 12.94 -16.24
N VAL A 133 18.99 12.16 -17.21
CA VAL A 133 17.62 11.64 -17.31
C VAL A 133 17.32 10.72 -16.15
N LEU A 134 18.22 9.81 -15.81
CA LEU A 134 18.05 8.93 -14.65
C LEU A 134 17.94 9.74 -13.35
N LYS A 135 18.80 10.76 -13.16
CA LYS A 135 18.71 11.62 -11.98
C LYS A 135 17.37 12.36 -11.88
N LYS A 136 16.86 12.86 -13.02
CA LYS A 136 15.52 13.46 -13.10
C LYS A 136 14.42 12.45 -12.75
N ALA A 137 14.55 11.21 -13.25
CA ALA A 137 13.57 10.15 -12.97
C ALA A 137 13.47 9.82 -11.48
N PHE A 138 14.60 9.62 -10.80
CA PHE A 138 14.63 9.38 -9.36
C PHE A 138 14.08 10.58 -8.56
N TYR A 139 14.49 11.79 -8.93
CA TYR A 139 13.99 13.00 -8.27
C TYR A 139 12.47 13.14 -8.42
N LEU A 140 11.93 12.96 -9.64
CA LEU A 140 10.49 13.03 -9.88
C LEU A 140 9.73 11.93 -9.15
N ALA A 141 10.27 10.71 -9.13
CA ALA A 141 9.61 9.59 -8.45
C ALA A 141 9.42 9.84 -6.95
N GLN A 142 10.39 10.50 -6.29
CA GLN A 142 10.45 10.63 -4.84
C GLN A 142 9.99 11.99 -4.31
N SER A 143 9.94 13.05 -5.13
CA SER A 143 9.60 14.41 -4.68
C SER A 143 8.13 14.76 -4.90
N GLY A 144 7.60 15.72 -4.13
CA GLY A 144 6.18 16.05 -4.15
C GLY A 144 5.33 14.82 -3.80
N ARG A 145 4.18 14.64 -4.45
CA ARG A 145 3.45 13.38 -4.37
C ARG A 145 4.26 12.30 -5.09
N PRO A 146 4.76 11.25 -4.40
CA PRO A 146 5.56 10.21 -5.04
C PRO A 146 4.80 9.46 -6.14
N GLY A 147 5.53 8.74 -6.99
CA GLY A 147 4.89 7.91 -8.01
C GLY A 147 5.89 7.36 -9.04
N PRO A 148 5.44 6.46 -9.93
CA PRO A 148 6.29 5.83 -10.92
C PRO A 148 6.73 6.79 -12.03
N VAL A 149 7.97 6.58 -12.50
CA VAL A 149 8.55 7.26 -13.66
C VAL A 149 9.14 6.21 -14.60
N VAL A 150 8.82 6.28 -15.87
CA VAL A 150 9.33 5.38 -16.91
C VAL A 150 10.49 6.05 -17.64
N VAL A 151 11.55 5.31 -17.85
CA VAL A 151 12.67 5.68 -18.73
C VAL A 151 12.79 4.61 -19.82
N ASP A 152 12.38 4.96 -21.04
CA ASP A 152 12.44 4.10 -22.21
C ASP A 152 13.82 4.24 -22.89
N ILE A 153 14.54 3.14 -23.05
CA ILE A 153 15.94 3.12 -23.44
C ILE A 153 16.11 2.35 -24.76
N PRO A 154 16.19 3.06 -25.89
CA PRO A 154 16.50 2.40 -27.16
C PRO A 154 17.82 1.65 -27.10
N LYS A 155 17.87 0.46 -27.71
CA LYS A 155 19.01 -0.46 -27.64
C LYS A 155 20.34 0.16 -28.07
N ASP A 156 20.33 0.98 -29.11
CA ASP A 156 21.50 1.68 -29.63
C ASP A 156 22.06 2.74 -28.67
N MET A 157 21.24 3.29 -27.76
CA MET A 157 21.71 4.23 -26.73
C MET A 157 22.62 3.60 -25.68
N THR A 158 22.67 2.28 -25.62
CA THR A 158 23.54 1.52 -24.68
C THR A 158 24.65 0.75 -25.40
N ASN A 159 24.92 1.07 -26.68
CA ASN A 159 25.93 0.38 -27.48
C ASN A 159 27.33 0.47 -26.84
N PRO A 160 27.99 -0.65 -26.50
CA PRO A 160 29.29 -0.67 -25.85
C PRO A 160 30.47 -0.25 -26.76
N ALA A 161 30.27 -0.20 -28.09
CA ALA A 161 31.28 0.26 -29.04
C ALA A 161 31.54 1.76 -28.92
N GLU A 162 30.57 2.52 -28.43
CA GLU A 162 30.71 3.95 -28.21
C GLU A 162 31.12 4.23 -26.76
N LYS A 163 32.11 5.08 -26.57
CA LYS A 163 32.63 5.44 -25.25
C LYS A 163 32.31 6.88 -24.94
N PHE A 164 31.65 7.07 -23.80
CA PHE A 164 31.29 8.40 -23.27
C PHE A 164 31.85 8.56 -21.85
N GLU A 165 32.19 9.77 -21.49
CA GLU A 165 32.57 10.11 -20.14
C GLU A 165 31.31 10.03 -19.23
N TYR A 166 31.44 9.36 -18.09
CA TYR A 166 30.38 9.29 -17.09
C TYR A 166 30.65 10.25 -15.96
N VAL A 167 29.72 11.17 -15.72
CA VAL A 167 29.72 12.08 -14.57
C VAL A 167 28.40 11.94 -13.84
N TYR A 168 28.45 11.64 -12.53
CA TYR A 168 27.24 11.57 -11.71
C TYR A 168 26.66 12.97 -11.47
N PRO A 169 25.39 13.22 -11.83
CA PRO A 169 24.76 14.54 -11.66
C PRO A 169 24.44 14.82 -10.20
N LYS A 170 25.06 15.86 -9.62
CA LYS A 170 24.82 16.26 -8.21
C LYS A 170 23.53 17.07 -8.01
N LYS A 171 23.00 17.67 -9.07
CA LYS A 171 21.82 18.56 -9.01
C LYS A 171 20.85 18.22 -10.14
N VAL A 172 19.56 18.35 -9.84
CA VAL A 172 18.49 18.24 -10.84
C VAL A 172 18.04 19.63 -11.25
N LYS A 173 17.90 19.86 -12.57
CA LYS A 173 17.29 21.06 -13.14
C LYS A 173 16.05 20.66 -13.92
N LEU A 174 14.88 21.06 -13.42
CA LEU A 174 13.59 20.91 -14.09
C LEU A 174 12.97 22.29 -14.28
N ARG A 175 12.50 22.57 -15.51
CA ARG A 175 12.04 23.91 -15.87
C ARG A 175 10.72 24.31 -15.17
N SER A 176 9.81 23.35 -14.99
CA SER A 176 8.42 23.61 -14.58
C SER A 176 7.93 22.76 -13.41
N TYR A 177 8.85 22.07 -12.71
CA TYR A 177 8.50 21.25 -11.56
C TYR A 177 9.12 21.82 -10.29
N SER A 178 8.25 22.32 -9.40
CA SER A 178 8.64 22.89 -8.10
C SER A 178 7.65 22.40 -7.04
N PRO A 179 7.93 21.25 -6.41
CA PRO A 179 7.05 20.73 -5.36
C PRO A 179 7.05 21.62 -4.13
N ALA A 180 5.93 21.67 -3.41
CA ALA A 180 5.84 22.35 -2.13
C ALA A 180 6.82 21.71 -1.13
N VAL A 181 7.59 22.55 -0.43
CA VAL A 181 8.56 22.12 0.59
C VAL A 181 8.13 22.49 2.02
N ARG A 182 7.07 23.26 2.17
CA ARG A 182 6.46 23.66 3.46
C ARG A 182 5.00 24.05 3.26
N GLY A 183 4.21 23.96 4.33
CA GLY A 183 2.85 24.50 4.36
C GLY A 183 2.82 26.03 4.50
N HIS A 184 1.64 26.62 4.32
CA HIS A 184 1.43 28.05 4.57
C HIS A 184 1.15 28.29 6.06
N SER A 185 2.05 28.98 6.77
CA SER A 185 2.01 29.17 8.24
C SER A 185 0.69 29.75 8.76
N GLY A 186 0.10 30.72 8.03
CA GLY A 186 -1.21 31.28 8.40
C GLY A 186 -2.36 30.26 8.33
N GLN A 187 -2.32 29.31 7.40
CA GLN A 187 -3.30 28.24 7.33
C GLN A 187 -3.05 27.19 8.43
N ILE A 188 -1.78 26.91 8.75
CA ILE A 188 -1.43 25.99 9.84
C ILE A 188 -1.90 26.55 11.17
N ARG A 189 -1.68 27.85 11.44
CA ARG A 189 -2.19 28.54 12.63
C ARG A 189 -3.72 28.47 12.72
N LYS A 190 -4.42 28.79 11.63
CA LYS A 190 -5.88 28.69 11.56
C LYS A 190 -6.39 27.27 11.83
N ALA A 191 -5.66 26.24 11.35
CA ALA A 191 -5.97 24.84 11.63
C ALA A 191 -5.79 24.50 13.12
N ALA A 192 -4.70 24.95 13.75
CA ALA A 192 -4.44 24.76 15.17
C ALA A 192 -5.55 25.41 16.03
N GLU A 193 -5.90 26.67 15.76
CA GLU A 193 -6.99 27.39 16.43
C GLU A 193 -8.34 26.69 16.26
N MET A 194 -8.64 26.19 15.05
CA MET A 194 -9.87 25.44 14.77
C MET A 194 -9.93 24.11 15.56
N LEU A 195 -8.81 23.41 15.70
CA LEU A 195 -8.73 22.18 16.51
C LEU A 195 -8.93 22.46 18.00
N LEU A 196 -8.33 23.52 18.52
CA LEU A 196 -8.48 23.93 19.93
C LEU A 196 -9.93 24.34 20.25
N ALA A 197 -10.64 24.98 19.32
CA ALA A 197 -12.03 25.39 19.47
C ALA A 197 -13.06 24.26 19.23
N ALA A 198 -12.64 23.10 18.72
CA ALA A 198 -13.51 22.00 18.38
C ALA A 198 -14.08 21.32 19.63
N LYS A 199 -15.35 20.93 19.58
CA LYS A 199 -16.03 20.18 20.64
C LYS A 199 -16.06 18.68 20.37
N ARG A 200 -16.07 18.28 19.09
CA ARG A 200 -16.09 16.90 18.62
C ARG A 200 -15.08 16.68 17.50
N PRO A 201 -13.79 16.95 17.78
CA PRO A 201 -12.75 16.77 16.77
C PRO A 201 -12.49 15.30 16.49
N ILE A 202 -11.99 15.01 15.27
CA ILE A 202 -11.44 13.71 14.90
C ILE A 202 -10.27 13.88 13.93
N VAL A 203 -9.22 13.09 14.13
CA VAL A 203 -8.10 12.96 13.20
C VAL A 203 -8.42 11.87 12.17
N TYR A 204 -8.33 12.22 10.90
CA TYR A 204 -8.49 11.32 9.76
C TYR A 204 -7.15 11.17 9.04
N ALA A 205 -6.38 10.12 9.39
CA ALA A 205 -5.03 9.89 8.91
C ALA A 205 -5.01 8.95 7.69
N GLY A 206 -4.45 9.41 6.59
CA GLY A 206 -4.27 8.64 5.37
C GLY A 206 -2.84 8.14 5.14
N GLY A 207 -2.63 7.44 4.01
CA GLY A 207 -1.31 6.92 3.61
C GLY A 207 -0.24 7.99 3.48
N GLY A 208 -0.62 9.24 3.21
CA GLY A 208 0.30 10.37 3.13
C GLY A 208 1.01 10.67 4.45
N VAL A 209 0.43 10.30 5.61
CA VAL A 209 1.10 10.41 6.91
C VAL A 209 2.33 9.50 6.97
N ILE A 210 2.21 8.27 6.45
CA ILE A 210 3.31 7.29 6.40
C ILE A 210 4.34 7.69 5.35
N LEU A 211 3.89 7.94 4.11
CA LEU A 211 4.75 8.32 3.00
C LEU A 211 5.53 9.62 3.24
N GLY A 212 4.93 10.55 3.96
CA GLY A 212 5.53 11.84 4.32
C GLY A 212 6.26 11.85 5.67
N GLY A 213 6.42 10.70 6.36
CA GLY A 213 7.16 10.61 7.62
C GLY A 213 6.52 11.35 8.82
N GLY A 214 5.20 11.62 8.76
CA GLY A 214 4.51 12.44 9.75
C GLY A 214 3.92 11.69 10.95
N SER A 215 4.15 10.37 11.07
CA SER A 215 3.47 9.52 12.09
C SER A 215 3.77 9.93 13.54
N GLU A 216 5.01 10.28 13.85
CA GLU A 216 5.41 10.71 15.21
C GLU A 216 4.76 12.05 15.57
N ALA A 217 4.85 13.05 14.68
CA ALA A 217 4.27 14.38 14.92
C ALA A 217 2.73 14.31 15.01
N LEU A 218 2.07 13.47 14.18
CA LEU A 218 0.63 13.23 14.28
C LEU A 218 0.26 12.63 15.63
N THR A 219 1.04 11.64 16.08
CA THR A 219 0.82 10.98 17.36
C THR A 219 0.99 11.97 18.53
N GLU A 220 2.02 12.83 18.49
CA GLU A 220 2.23 13.87 19.50
C GLU A 220 1.05 14.86 19.53
N ILE A 221 0.57 15.35 18.38
CA ILE A 221 -0.60 16.23 18.30
C ILE A 221 -1.84 15.54 18.90
N ALA A 222 -2.13 14.31 18.43
CA ALA A 222 -3.30 13.58 18.89
C ALA A 222 -3.27 13.32 20.41
N LYS A 223 -2.10 12.99 20.95
CA LYS A 223 -1.90 12.77 22.39
C LYS A 223 -2.02 14.04 23.21
N SER A 224 -1.36 15.12 22.77
CA SER A 224 -1.35 16.40 23.50
C SER A 224 -2.74 17.04 23.60
N LEU A 225 -3.58 16.85 22.58
CA LEU A 225 -4.94 17.39 22.52
C LEU A 225 -6.02 16.35 22.85
N ASN A 226 -5.64 15.12 23.22
CA ASN A 226 -6.54 13.98 23.52
C ASN A 226 -7.57 13.73 22.40
N LEU A 227 -7.13 13.75 21.11
CA LEU A 227 -8.00 13.59 19.95
C LEU A 227 -8.26 12.11 19.62
N PRO A 228 -9.48 11.72 19.25
CA PRO A 228 -9.73 10.42 18.62
C PRO A 228 -9.12 10.37 17.22
N VAL A 229 -8.59 9.20 16.84
CA VAL A 229 -7.89 9.00 15.56
C VAL A 229 -8.49 7.82 14.81
N THR A 230 -8.73 8.01 13.53
CA THR A 230 -9.07 6.93 12.60
C THR A 230 -8.14 6.96 11.39
N ASN A 231 -7.80 5.80 10.88
CA ASN A 231 -6.91 5.66 9.74
C ASN A 231 -7.65 5.13 8.50
N THR A 232 -7.22 5.58 7.31
CA THR A 232 -7.62 4.89 6.07
C THR A 232 -6.98 3.50 6.01
N LEU A 233 -7.44 2.67 5.07
CA LEU A 233 -6.75 1.40 4.74
C LEU A 233 -5.25 1.61 4.53
N MET A 234 -4.87 2.64 3.78
CA MET A 234 -3.46 2.96 3.50
C MET A 234 -2.72 3.65 4.65
N GLY A 235 -3.46 4.15 5.64
CA GLY A 235 -2.90 4.85 6.81
C GLY A 235 -2.67 3.96 8.02
N LEU A 236 -3.04 2.68 7.97
CA LEU A 236 -2.86 1.76 9.10
C LEU A 236 -1.39 1.67 9.52
N GLY A 237 -1.14 1.83 10.83
CA GLY A 237 0.20 1.95 11.40
C GLY A 237 0.74 3.39 11.44
N GLY A 238 0.08 4.35 10.77
CA GLY A 238 0.42 5.78 10.88
C GLY A 238 0.11 6.37 12.26
N PHE A 239 -0.83 5.78 12.97
CA PHE A 239 -1.08 5.95 14.40
C PHE A 239 -1.17 4.55 15.04
N PRO A 240 -0.65 4.35 16.28
CA PRO A 240 -0.61 3.02 16.92
C PRO A 240 -1.98 2.36 17.04
N GLY A 241 -2.14 1.17 16.47
CA GLY A 241 -3.42 0.45 16.42
C GLY A 241 -3.90 -0.15 17.75
N THR A 242 -3.01 -0.22 18.76
CA THR A 242 -3.34 -0.67 20.13
C THR A 242 -3.66 0.48 21.07
N ASP A 243 -3.51 1.72 20.61
CA ASP A 243 -3.78 2.90 21.45
C ASP A 243 -5.28 3.11 21.67
N ARG A 244 -5.67 3.59 22.87
CA ARG A 244 -7.07 3.89 23.20
C ARG A 244 -7.69 4.94 22.27
N GLN A 245 -6.90 5.90 21.77
CA GLN A 245 -7.39 6.95 20.90
C GLN A 245 -7.69 6.45 19.47
N PHE A 246 -7.16 5.26 19.10
CA PHE A 246 -7.44 4.65 17.80
C PHE A 246 -8.85 4.06 17.75
N LEU A 247 -9.64 4.51 16.79
CA LEU A 247 -11.04 4.08 16.60
C LEU A 247 -11.19 2.95 15.57
N GLY A 248 -10.09 2.47 15.00
CA GLY A 248 -10.09 1.52 13.88
C GLY A 248 -9.99 2.22 12.52
N MET A 249 -10.01 1.41 11.46
CA MET A 249 -10.13 1.89 10.09
C MET A 249 -11.52 2.46 9.86
N LEU A 250 -11.62 3.54 9.06
CA LEU A 250 -12.91 4.10 8.62
C LEU A 250 -13.26 3.64 7.20
N GLY A 251 -14.45 4.00 6.75
CA GLY A 251 -14.92 3.83 5.37
C GLY A 251 -15.76 2.59 5.17
N MET A 252 -15.78 2.05 3.94
CA MET A 252 -16.69 1.00 3.51
C MET A 252 -16.71 -0.21 4.46
N HIS A 253 -15.55 -0.69 4.88
CA HIS A 253 -15.37 -1.78 5.84
C HIS A 253 -14.72 -1.29 7.15
N GLY A 254 -14.95 0.00 7.46
CA GLY A 254 -14.46 0.61 8.69
C GLY A 254 -15.24 0.15 9.92
N SER A 255 -14.67 0.39 11.10
CA SER A 255 -15.36 0.10 12.36
C SER A 255 -16.62 0.95 12.52
N PHE A 256 -17.62 0.42 13.20
CA PHE A 256 -18.82 1.17 13.58
C PHE A 256 -18.45 2.47 14.31
N THR A 257 -17.55 2.37 15.29
CA THR A 257 -17.10 3.50 16.11
C THR A 257 -16.44 4.60 15.26
N ALA A 258 -15.52 4.23 14.35
CA ALA A 258 -14.83 5.21 13.49
C ALA A 258 -15.81 5.93 12.56
N ASN A 259 -16.71 5.19 11.92
CA ASN A 259 -17.69 5.77 11.00
C ASN A 259 -18.72 6.66 11.71
N MET A 260 -19.16 6.27 12.90
CA MET A 260 -20.05 7.09 13.74
C MET A 260 -19.36 8.35 14.24
N ALA A 261 -18.11 8.26 14.68
CA ALA A 261 -17.31 9.40 15.12
C ALA A 261 -17.07 10.39 13.97
N MET A 262 -16.73 9.90 12.77
CA MET A 262 -16.59 10.74 11.57
C MET A 262 -17.90 11.47 11.25
N HIS A 263 -19.03 10.76 11.23
CA HIS A 263 -20.33 11.34 10.88
C HIS A 263 -20.76 12.47 11.82
N ASN A 264 -20.45 12.34 13.11
CA ASN A 264 -20.89 13.26 14.16
C ASN A 264 -19.84 14.30 14.57
N ALA A 265 -18.64 14.28 13.95
CA ALA A 265 -17.59 15.27 14.20
C ALA A 265 -18.04 16.68 13.81
N ASP A 266 -17.52 17.69 14.52
CA ASP A 266 -17.65 19.10 14.15
C ASP A 266 -16.37 19.64 13.44
N VAL A 267 -15.22 18.99 13.68
CA VAL A 267 -13.97 19.27 12.96
C VAL A 267 -13.30 17.93 12.58
N ILE A 268 -13.00 17.77 11.30
CA ILE A 268 -12.21 16.67 10.78
C ILE A 268 -10.82 17.19 10.38
N PHE A 269 -9.78 16.68 11.03
CA PHE A 269 -8.40 16.94 10.68
C PHE A 269 -7.89 15.84 9.75
N ALA A 270 -8.08 16.05 8.44
CA ALA A 270 -7.67 15.13 7.40
C ALA A 270 -6.20 15.38 7.03
N VAL A 271 -5.34 14.37 7.26
CA VAL A 271 -3.90 14.44 7.04
C VAL A 271 -3.45 13.34 6.07
N GLY A 272 -2.95 13.75 4.90
CA GLY A 272 -2.46 12.81 3.89
C GLY A 272 -3.53 11.81 3.39
N ALA A 273 -4.79 12.24 3.34
CA ALA A 273 -5.95 11.47 2.92
C ALA A 273 -6.67 12.17 1.77
N ARG A 274 -7.09 11.43 0.74
CA ARG A 274 -7.65 12.00 -0.49
C ARG A 274 -9.17 11.94 -0.60
N PHE A 275 -9.88 11.48 0.43
CA PHE A 275 -11.33 11.37 0.43
C PHE A 275 -11.88 10.52 -0.73
N ASP A 276 -11.31 9.33 -0.95
CA ASP A 276 -11.72 8.45 -2.04
C ASP A 276 -13.11 7.82 -1.82
N ASP A 277 -13.61 7.14 -2.85
CA ASP A 277 -14.95 6.54 -2.88
C ASP A 277 -15.13 5.37 -1.88
N ARG A 278 -14.05 4.77 -1.39
CA ARG A 278 -14.10 3.74 -0.34
C ARG A 278 -14.35 4.33 1.04
N VAL A 279 -14.12 5.63 1.21
CA VAL A 279 -14.41 6.37 2.44
C VAL A 279 -15.65 7.26 2.23
N VAL A 280 -15.68 8.04 1.14
CA VAL A 280 -16.77 8.97 0.82
C VAL A 280 -17.77 8.29 -0.11
N ASN A 281 -18.60 7.45 0.44
CA ASN A 281 -19.59 6.68 -0.31
C ASN A 281 -20.67 7.57 -0.96
N GLY A 282 -21.16 8.59 -0.21
CA GLY A 282 -22.11 9.59 -0.70
C GLY A 282 -21.64 11.02 -0.38
N PRO A 283 -20.95 11.72 -1.31
CA PRO A 283 -20.35 13.03 -1.02
C PRO A 283 -21.29 14.06 -0.40
N ALA A 284 -22.55 14.12 -0.85
CA ALA A 284 -23.55 15.04 -0.31
C ALA A 284 -24.00 14.73 1.13
N LYS A 285 -23.75 13.51 1.61
CA LYS A 285 -24.13 13.04 2.94
C LYS A 285 -22.91 12.84 3.86
N PHE A 286 -21.71 13.10 3.35
CA PHE A 286 -20.47 12.89 4.09
C PHE A 286 -20.32 13.96 5.17
N CYS A 287 -20.33 13.55 6.43
CA CYS A 287 -20.04 14.36 7.62
C CYS A 287 -20.63 15.79 7.55
N PRO A 288 -21.96 15.95 7.45
CA PRO A 288 -22.60 17.20 7.03
C PRO A 288 -22.39 18.39 7.99
N ASN A 289 -22.00 18.12 9.24
CA ASN A 289 -21.80 19.14 10.28
C ASN A 289 -20.32 19.48 10.51
N ALA A 290 -19.40 18.81 9.82
CA ALA A 290 -17.97 18.96 10.07
C ALA A 290 -17.34 20.05 9.21
N LYS A 291 -16.45 20.85 9.82
CA LYS A 291 -15.47 21.64 9.12
C LYS A 291 -14.24 20.79 8.81
N ILE A 292 -13.68 20.96 7.64
CA ILE A 292 -12.60 20.12 7.13
C ILE A 292 -11.27 20.90 7.09
N ILE A 293 -10.32 20.47 7.90
CA ILE A 293 -8.91 20.82 7.75
C ILE A 293 -8.29 19.76 6.85
N HIS A 294 -7.71 20.13 5.72
CA HIS A 294 -7.14 19.15 4.77
C HIS A 294 -5.67 19.46 4.49
N VAL A 295 -4.79 18.58 4.96
CA VAL A 295 -3.34 18.62 4.71
C VAL A 295 -3.01 17.58 3.64
N ASP A 296 -2.50 18.02 2.49
CA ASP A 296 -2.04 17.16 1.41
C ASP A 296 -0.85 17.81 0.69
N ILE A 297 0.07 16.99 0.19
CA ILE A 297 1.22 17.47 -0.61
C ILE A 297 0.80 17.82 -2.04
N ASP A 298 -0.28 17.22 -2.53
CA ASP A 298 -0.79 17.40 -3.89
C ASP A 298 -1.92 18.44 -3.90
N PRO A 299 -1.70 19.64 -4.47
CA PRO A 299 -2.74 20.65 -4.57
C PRO A 299 -3.98 20.17 -5.35
N ALA A 300 -3.83 19.19 -6.25
CA ALA A 300 -4.95 18.65 -7.01
C ALA A 300 -5.88 17.76 -6.17
N SER A 301 -5.44 17.28 -5.00
CA SER A 301 -6.25 16.52 -4.05
C SER A 301 -7.15 17.42 -3.19
N ILE A 302 -6.73 18.65 -2.96
CA ILE A 302 -7.44 19.61 -2.09
C ILE A 302 -8.80 19.98 -2.71
N SER A 303 -9.87 19.79 -1.92
CA SER A 303 -11.25 20.09 -2.32
C SER A 303 -11.74 19.34 -3.57
N LYS A 304 -11.06 18.25 -3.97
CA LYS A 304 -11.44 17.45 -5.15
C LYS A 304 -12.76 16.70 -4.92
N MET A 305 -12.93 16.07 -3.78
CA MET A 305 -14.12 15.29 -3.42
C MET A 305 -14.97 16.01 -2.36
N ILE A 306 -14.34 16.49 -1.31
CA ILE A 306 -14.97 17.20 -0.20
C ILE A 306 -14.30 18.56 -0.06
N LYS A 307 -15.11 19.62 0.04
CA LYS A 307 -14.60 20.99 0.19
C LYS A 307 -13.85 21.14 1.51
N ALA A 308 -12.62 21.65 1.46
CA ALA A 308 -11.84 21.99 2.63
C ALA A 308 -12.15 23.42 3.11
N ASP A 309 -12.35 23.58 4.42
CA ASP A 309 -12.49 24.90 5.06
C ASP A 309 -11.12 25.52 5.35
N VAL A 310 -10.15 24.68 5.68
CA VAL A 310 -8.75 25.07 5.87
C VAL A 310 -7.86 24.15 5.01
N PRO A 311 -7.57 24.55 3.76
CA PRO A 311 -6.64 23.82 2.90
C PRO A 311 -5.19 24.14 3.27
N ILE A 312 -4.35 23.11 3.37
CA ILE A 312 -2.90 23.22 3.62
C ILE A 312 -2.17 22.32 2.62
N VAL A 313 -1.51 22.95 1.64
CA VAL A 313 -0.65 22.24 0.69
C VAL A 313 0.78 22.24 1.22
N GLY A 314 1.33 21.06 1.49
CA GLY A 314 2.69 20.90 1.97
C GLY A 314 3.03 19.49 2.44
N PRO A 315 4.33 19.21 2.64
CA PRO A 315 4.77 17.94 3.21
C PRO A 315 4.24 17.77 4.64
N VAL A 316 3.73 16.58 4.93
CA VAL A 316 3.06 16.29 6.21
C VAL A 316 3.98 16.48 7.41
N ASP A 317 5.24 16.03 7.32
CA ASP A 317 6.27 16.18 8.36
C ASP A 317 6.51 17.66 8.71
N SER A 318 6.70 18.50 7.71
CA SER A 318 6.89 19.94 7.86
C SER A 318 5.65 20.63 8.45
N VAL A 319 4.46 20.31 7.92
CA VAL A 319 3.19 20.91 8.38
C VAL A 319 2.88 20.54 9.83
N LEU A 320 3.02 19.27 10.19
CA LEU A 320 2.71 18.81 11.55
C LEU A 320 3.75 19.31 12.58
N SER A 321 5.03 19.37 12.19
CA SER A 321 6.08 19.93 13.06
C SER A 321 5.86 21.43 13.35
N GLU A 322 5.47 22.21 12.32
CA GLU A 322 5.13 23.61 12.50
C GLU A 322 3.85 23.77 13.34
N MET A 323 2.83 22.92 13.13
CA MET A 323 1.61 22.92 13.94
C MET A 323 1.90 22.64 15.42
N LEU A 324 2.77 21.69 15.74
CA LEU A 324 3.22 21.43 17.11
C LEU A 324 3.87 22.66 17.75
N GLY A 325 4.70 23.38 17.00
CA GLY A 325 5.30 24.64 17.45
C GLY A 325 4.25 25.70 17.77
N ILE A 326 3.27 25.87 16.89
CA ILE A 326 2.16 26.81 17.05
C ILE A 326 1.27 26.45 18.25
N LEU A 327 0.93 25.16 18.42
CA LEU A 327 0.14 24.71 19.57
C LEU A 327 0.86 24.97 20.90
N LYS A 328 2.19 24.78 20.96
CA LYS A 328 3.01 25.10 22.13
C LYS A 328 3.08 26.63 22.39
N GLU A 329 3.13 27.46 21.34
CA GLU A 329 3.11 28.93 21.43
C GLU A 329 1.77 29.44 21.96
N ILE A 330 0.64 28.90 21.45
CA ILE A 330 -0.70 29.28 21.92
C ILE A 330 -0.89 28.90 23.39
N GLY A 331 -0.42 27.73 23.79
CA GLY A 331 -0.46 27.23 25.18
C GLY A 331 -1.85 26.91 25.72
N GLU A 332 -2.88 26.98 24.88
CA GLU A 332 -4.26 26.64 25.22
C GLU A 332 -4.53 25.14 25.05
N GLN A 333 -5.55 24.65 25.73
CA GLN A 333 -6.06 23.29 25.59
C GLN A 333 -7.50 23.33 25.10
N PRO A 334 -7.98 22.26 24.39
CA PRO A 334 -9.39 22.13 24.04
C PRO A 334 -10.30 22.19 25.27
N ASP A 335 -11.56 22.57 25.07
CA ASP A 335 -12.58 22.51 26.12
C ASP A 335 -12.69 21.09 26.67
N LYS A 336 -12.17 20.90 27.89
CA LYS A 336 -12.13 19.58 28.54
C LYS A 336 -13.51 18.97 28.71
N ALA A 337 -14.52 19.76 29.09
CA ALA A 337 -15.87 19.24 29.34
C ALA A 337 -16.53 18.75 28.03
N ALA A 338 -16.35 19.52 26.94
CA ALA A 338 -16.83 19.12 25.61
C ALA A 338 -16.13 17.86 25.10
N LEU A 339 -14.81 17.78 25.30
CA LEU A 339 -14.01 16.62 24.87
C LEU A 339 -14.32 15.36 25.68
N ASP A 340 -14.51 15.49 27.00
CA ASP A 340 -14.92 14.37 27.86
C ASP A 340 -16.33 13.86 27.44
N ALA A 341 -17.28 14.75 27.12
CA ALA A 341 -18.59 14.36 26.60
C ALA A 341 -18.47 13.67 25.24
N TRP A 342 -17.57 14.11 24.38
CA TRP A 342 -17.29 13.48 23.09
C TRP A 342 -16.72 12.07 23.25
N TRP A 343 -15.73 11.89 24.12
CA TRP A 343 -15.17 10.57 24.43
C TRP A 343 -16.21 9.63 25.06
N LYS A 344 -17.08 10.14 25.92
CA LYS A 344 -18.20 9.34 26.45
C LYS A 344 -19.07 8.81 25.34
N GLN A 345 -19.44 9.65 24.37
CA GLN A 345 -20.24 9.22 23.21
C GLN A 345 -19.50 8.19 22.34
N ILE A 346 -18.21 8.36 22.12
CA ILE A 346 -17.37 7.40 21.39
C ILE A 346 -17.31 6.07 22.14
N ASP A 347 -17.12 6.09 23.45
CA ASP A 347 -17.06 4.87 24.27
C ASP A 347 -18.42 4.14 24.31
N GLU A 348 -19.55 4.85 24.24
CA GLU A 348 -20.87 4.25 24.04
C GLU A 348 -20.97 3.48 22.71
N TRP A 349 -20.46 4.05 21.62
CA TRP A 349 -20.41 3.34 20.33
C TRP A 349 -19.41 2.19 20.30
N ARG A 350 -18.33 2.28 21.06
CA ARG A 350 -17.33 1.21 21.20
C ARG A 350 -17.85 -0.01 21.97
N GLY A 351 -18.84 0.18 22.81
CA GLY A 351 -19.49 -0.89 23.58
C GLY A 351 -18.51 -1.67 24.45
N ASN A 352 -18.38 -2.98 24.21
CA ASN A 352 -17.47 -3.87 24.96
C ASN A 352 -15.97 -3.67 24.65
N GLY A 353 -15.63 -2.71 23.80
CA GLY A 353 -14.23 -2.40 23.41
C GLY A 353 -13.72 -3.16 22.18
N GLU A 354 -14.49 -4.06 21.59
CA GLU A 354 -14.15 -4.69 20.32
C GLU A 354 -14.46 -3.75 19.15
N LEU A 355 -13.44 -3.37 18.36
CA LEU A 355 -13.63 -2.48 17.21
C LEU A 355 -14.38 -3.17 16.07
N PHE A 356 -14.20 -4.48 15.92
CA PHE A 356 -14.81 -5.31 14.89
C PHE A 356 -15.35 -6.60 15.51
N PRO A 357 -16.53 -6.56 16.16
CA PRO A 357 -17.13 -7.77 16.70
C PRO A 357 -17.58 -8.71 15.57
N TYR A 358 -17.42 -10.01 15.77
CA TYR A 358 -17.87 -11.05 14.84
C TYR A 358 -18.40 -12.28 15.57
N ASP A 359 -19.20 -13.09 14.88
CA ASP A 359 -19.68 -14.37 15.41
C ASP A 359 -18.52 -15.38 15.40
N LYS A 360 -18.09 -15.81 16.59
CA LYS A 360 -16.98 -16.74 16.79
C LYS A 360 -17.36 -18.19 16.40
N GLY A 361 -18.63 -18.46 16.16
CA GLY A 361 -19.16 -19.77 15.81
C GLY A 361 -19.02 -20.79 16.93
N ASP A 362 -19.20 -22.06 16.60
CA ASP A 362 -19.13 -23.20 17.53
C ASP A 362 -17.73 -23.85 17.60
N GLY A 363 -16.74 -23.31 16.89
CA GLY A 363 -15.39 -23.83 16.83
C GLY A 363 -15.15 -24.95 15.80
N ASN A 364 -16.19 -25.40 15.08
CA ASN A 364 -16.05 -26.45 14.06
C ASN A 364 -15.39 -25.94 12.76
N VAL A 365 -15.55 -24.64 12.48
CA VAL A 365 -14.99 -24.01 11.28
C VAL A 365 -14.10 -22.84 11.69
N ILE A 366 -12.95 -22.70 11.03
CA ILE A 366 -12.02 -21.60 11.31
C ILE A 366 -12.57 -20.30 10.69
N LYS A 367 -12.82 -19.29 11.51
CA LYS A 367 -13.19 -17.96 11.04
C LYS A 367 -11.95 -17.22 10.51
N PRO A 368 -12.02 -16.55 9.35
CA PRO A 368 -10.89 -15.82 8.80
C PRO A 368 -10.38 -14.71 9.76
N GLN A 369 -11.27 -14.07 10.53
CA GLN A 369 -10.93 -13.11 11.58
C GLN A 369 -10.00 -13.75 12.61
N LYS A 370 -10.32 -14.97 13.06
CA LYS A 370 -9.52 -15.71 14.04
C LYS A 370 -8.13 -16.06 13.54
N VAL A 371 -7.98 -16.31 12.24
CA VAL A 371 -6.66 -16.51 11.62
C VAL A 371 -5.80 -15.27 11.79
N ILE A 372 -6.34 -14.09 11.50
CA ILE A 372 -5.60 -12.82 11.58
C ILE A 372 -5.29 -12.44 13.04
N GLU A 373 -6.23 -12.62 13.95
CA GLU A 373 -5.98 -12.42 15.40
C GLU A 373 -4.81 -13.29 15.88
N THR A 374 -4.82 -14.57 15.48
CA THR A 374 -3.77 -15.52 15.86
C THR A 374 -2.43 -15.17 15.19
N LEU A 375 -2.46 -14.73 13.92
CA LEU A 375 -1.27 -14.24 13.22
C LEU A 375 -0.67 -13.04 13.95
N CYS A 376 -1.50 -12.08 14.37
CA CYS A 376 -1.07 -10.90 15.14
C CYS A 376 -0.44 -11.32 16.48
N GLU A 377 -1.03 -12.30 17.16
CA GLU A 377 -0.51 -12.84 18.43
C GLU A 377 0.84 -13.53 18.22
N VAL A 378 0.97 -14.45 17.26
CA VAL A 378 2.20 -15.22 16.97
C VAL A 378 3.36 -14.31 16.55
N THR A 379 3.06 -13.21 15.85
CA THR A 379 4.06 -12.23 15.41
C THR A 379 4.23 -11.05 16.37
N ASN A 380 3.58 -11.07 17.54
CA ASN A 380 3.55 -9.96 18.51
C ASN A 380 3.15 -8.59 17.87
N GLY A 381 2.38 -8.61 16.78
CA GLY A 381 1.98 -7.41 16.04
C GLY A 381 3.13 -6.67 15.36
N ASP A 382 4.31 -7.28 15.18
CA ASP A 382 5.52 -6.61 14.65
C ASP A 382 6.01 -7.13 13.29
N ALA A 383 5.30 -8.06 12.66
CA ALA A 383 5.64 -8.49 11.31
C ALA A 383 5.35 -7.41 10.26
N PHE A 384 6.09 -7.44 9.16
CA PHE A 384 5.61 -6.87 7.91
C PHE A 384 4.47 -7.75 7.38
N VAL A 385 3.31 -7.15 7.16
CA VAL A 385 2.15 -7.84 6.59
C VAL A 385 1.89 -7.27 5.21
N THR A 386 2.11 -8.10 4.19
CA THR A 386 1.62 -7.78 2.84
C THR A 386 0.30 -8.47 2.61
N SER A 387 -0.55 -7.90 1.79
CA SER A 387 -1.82 -8.53 1.48
C SER A 387 -2.13 -8.48 -0.01
N ASP A 388 -2.67 -9.59 -0.50
CA ASP A 388 -3.42 -9.60 -1.74
C ASP A 388 -4.80 -8.95 -1.56
N VAL A 389 -5.58 -8.85 -2.64
CA VAL A 389 -6.86 -8.15 -2.65
C VAL A 389 -8.05 -9.11 -2.60
N GLY A 390 -8.94 -8.87 -1.64
CA GLY A 390 -10.13 -9.66 -1.38
C GLY A 390 -10.62 -9.53 0.05
N GLN A 391 -11.46 -10.46 0.51
CA GLN A 391 -11.92 -10.49 1.91
C GLN A 391 -10.75 -10.62 2.89
N HIS A 392 -9.73 -11.43 2.55
CA HIS A 392 -8.51 -11.60 3.35
C HIS A 392 -7.78 -10.28 3.62
N GLN A 393 -7.75 -9.35 2.65
CA GLN A 393 -7.20 -8.01 2.83
C GLN A 393 -7.98 -7.23 3.90
N MET A 394 -9.30 -7.26 3.82
CA MET A 394 -10.15 -6.55 4.78
C MET A 394 -10.03 -7.16 6.18
N PHE A 395 -10.03 -8.49 6.29
CA PHE A 395 -9.80 -9.15 7.58
C PHE A 395 -8.42 -8.79 8.16
N ALA A 396 -7.35 -8.78 7.34
CA ALA A 396 -6.04 -8.34 7.79
C ALA A 396 -6.04 -6.89 8.29
N ALA A 397 -6.69 -5.99 7.56
CA ALA A 397 -6.82 -4.58 7.94
C ALA A 397 -7.63 -4.35 9.23
N GLN A 398 -8.65 -5.20 9.49
CA GLN A 398 -9.53 -5.08 10.64
C GLN A 398 -8.95 -5.72 11.91
N TYR A 399 -8.29 -6.87 11.81
CA TYR A 399 -7.94 -7.69 12.95
C TYR A 399 -6.44 -7.75 13.30
N TYR A 400 -5.54 -7.34 12.37
CA TYR A 400 -4.13 -7.16 12.69
C TYR A 400 -3.90 -5.76 13.28
N ARG A 401 -3.21 -5.65 14.40
CA ARG A 401 -2.97 -4.37 15.10
C ARG A 401 -1.62 -3.78 14.70
N PHE A 402 -1.63 -2.87 13.73
CA PHE A 402 -0.44 -2.19 13.26
C PHE A 402 -0.06 -1.03 14.19
N ASN A 403 1.09 -1.14 14.87
CA ASN A 403 1.59 -0.11 15.79
C ASN A 403 2.71 0.75 15.20
N LYS A 404 3.25 0.36 14.05
CA LYS A 404 4.36 1.03 13.38
C LYS A 404 3.99 1.36 11.94
N PRO A 405 4.46 2.50 11.39
CA PRO A 405 4.34 2.78 9.97
C PRO A 405 5.11 1.76 9.11
N ASN A 406 4.79 1.68 7.84
CA ASN A 406 5.44 0.81 6.84
C ASN A 406 5.33 -0.71 7.10
N ARG A 407 4.49 -1.15 8.05
CA ARG A 407 4.26 -2.58 8.35
C ARG A 407 3.08 -3.18 7.58
N TRP A 408 2.16 -2.36 7.11
CA TRP A 408 1.02 -2.77 6.31
C TRP A 408 1.23 -2.41 4.84
N ILE A 409 1.26 -3.41 3.96
CA ILE A 409 1.62 -3.26 2.55
C ILE A 409 0.57 -3.94 1.69
N ASN A 410 -0.21 -3.14 0.96
CA ASN A 410 -1.33 -3.65 0.16
C ASN A 410 -1.61 -2.73 -1.04
N SER A 411 -2.31 -3.25 -2.05
CA SER A 411 -2.82 -2.47 -3.18
C SER A 411 -4.19 -1.88 -2.82
N GLY A 412 -4.22 -0.67 -2.28
CA GLY A 412 -5.45 -0.03 -1.82
C GLY A 412 -6.19 0.73 -2.91
N GLY A 413 -5.48 1.42 -3.79
CA GLY A 413 -6.06 2.27 -4.83
C GLY A 413 -6.52 1.51 -6.07
N LEU A 414 -5.67 0.64 -6.63
CA LEU A 414 -6.01 -0.16 -7.81
C LEU A 414 -6.71 -1.48 -7.44
N GLY A 415 -6.39 -2.06 -6.29
CA GLY A 415 -6.99 -3.32 -5.85
C GLY A 415 -6.46 -4.53 -6.62
N THR A 416 -5.16 -4.62 -6.79
CA THR A 416 -4.50 -5.63 -7.64
C THR A 416 -4.38 -6.98 -6.93
N MET A 417 -5.13 -7.99 -7.39
CA MET A 417 -4.88 -9.39 -7.02
C MET A 417 -3.52 -9.84 -7.56
N GLY A 418 -2.80 -10.68 -6.80
CA GLY A 418 -1.44 -11.12 -7.13
C GLY A 418 -0.33 -10.15 -6.66
N PHE A 419 -0.68 -9.06 -5.98
CA PHE A 419 0.26 -8.09 -5.44
C PHE A 419 1.03 -8.59 -4.20
N GLY A 420 0.32 -9.25 -3.28
CA GLY A 420 0.80 -9.49 -1.91
C GLY A 420 2.07 -10.31 -1.84
N PHE A 421 2.17 -11.39 -2.61
CA PHE A 421 3.31 -12.31 -2.57
C PHE A 421 4.60 -11.68 -3.13
N PRO A 422 4.64 -11.12 -4.34
CA PRO A 422 5.85 -10.44 -4.81
C PRO A 422 6.23 -9.23 -3.94
N ALA A 423 5.27 -8.49 -3.42
CA ALA A 423 5.56 -7.40 -2.47
C ALA A 423 6.26 -7.93 -1.21
N ALA A 424 5.81 -9.07 -0.65
CA ALA A 424 6.47 -9.74 0.47
C ALA A 424 7.92 -10.12 0.16
N MET A 425 8.19 -10.58 -1.05
CA MET A 425 9.54 -10.92 -1.50
C MET A 425 10.45 -9.67 -1.50
N GLY A 426 9.95 -8.55 -2.05
CA GLY A 426 10.68 -7.27 -2.05
C GLY A 426 10.98 -6.76 -0.64
N VAL A 427 10.04 -6.91 0.29
CA VAL A 427 10.26 -6.61 1.72
C VAL A 427 11.30 -7.54 2.31
N LYS A 428 11.13 -8.85 2.15
CA LYS A 428 12.00 -9.86 2.80
C LYS A 428 13.46 -9.77 2.35
N LEU A 429 13.68 -9.45 1.08
CA LEU A 429 15.02 -9.24 0.54
C LEU A 429 15.78 -8.10 1.26
N ASN A 430 15.05 -7.06 1.70
CA ASN A 430 15.64 -5.88 2.33
C ASN A 430 15.57 -5.88 3.88
N PHE A 431 14.75 -6.76 4.43
CA PHE A 431 14.61 -6.97 5.88
C PHE A 431 14.72 -8.47 6.21
N PRO A 432 15.91 -9.07 6.00
CA PRO A 432 16.09 -10.53 6.10
C PRO A 432 15.79 -11.08 7.50
N ASP A 433 16.02 -10.30 8.54
CA ASP A 433 15.83 -10.73 9.93
C ASP A 433 14.40 -10.50 10.47
N GLN A 434 13.56 -9.78 9.71
CA GLN A 434 12.18 -9.49 10.12
C GLN A 434 11.21 -10.57 9.63
N ASP A 435 10.15 -10.81 10.39
CA ASP A 435 9.05 -11.64 9.93
C ASP A 435 8.26 -10.92 8.84
N VAL A 436 7.99 -11.61 7.75
CA VAL A 436 7.17 -11.13 6.63
C VAL A 436 6.08 -12.14 6.35
N ALA A 437 4.83 -11.73 6.57
CA ALA A 437 3.63 -12.51 6.30
C ALA A 437 2.90 -11.97 5.07
N CYS A 438 2.69 -12.83 4.09
CA CYS A 438 1.81 -12.54 2.95
C CYS A 438 0.42 -13.12 3.24
N VAL A 439 -0.56 -12.28 3.56
CA VAL A 439 -1.96 -12.69 3.71
C VAL A 439 -2.62 -12.71 2.33
N THR A 440 -3.08 -13.86 1.91
CA THR A 440 -3.63 -14.07 0.57
C THR A 440 -4.87 -14.97 0.59
N GLY A 441 -5.51 -15.14 -0.55
CA GLY A 441 -6.55 -16.13 -0.81
C GLY A 441 -6.19 -16.96 -2.03
N GLU A 442 -6.82 -18.12 -2.18
CA GLU A 442 -6.50 -19.11 -3.22
C GLU A 442 -6.63 -18.56 -4.65
N GLY A 443 -7.50 -17.58 -4.87
CA GLY A 443 -7.64 -16.94 -6.18
C GLY A 443 -6.49 -15.98 -6.48
N SER A 444 -6.08 -15.18 -5.51
CA SER A 444 -5.04 -14.17 -5.68
C SER A 444 -3.64 -14.75 -5.80
N ILE A 445 -3.30 -15.73 -4.95
CA ILE A 445 -1.95 -16.30 -4.94
C ILE A 445 -1.57 -16.97 -6.27
N GLN A 446 -2.55 -17.51 -6.99
CA GLN A 446 -2.30 -18.16 -8.27
C GLN A 446 -1.85 -17.19 -9.36
N MET A 447 -2.09 -15.87 -9.23
CA MET A 447 -1.71 -14.90 -10.25
C MET A 447 -0.21 -14.65 -10.34
N ASN A 448 0.54 -14.90 -9.26
CA ASN A 448 2.01 -14.80 -9.21
C ASN A 448 2.66 -15.99 -8.51
N ILE A 449 2.02 -17.14 -8.52
CA ILE A 449 2.49 -18.33 -7.80
C ILE A 449 3.82 -18.88 -8.32
N GLN A 450 4.17 -18.61 -9.57
CA GLN A 450 5.45 -18.97 -10.18
C GLN A 450 6.65 -18.33 -9.46
N GLU A 451 6.43 -17.27 -8.71
CA GLU A 451 7.48 -16.62 -7.93
C GLU A 451 7.96 -17.44 -6.72
N LEU A 452 7.30 -18.57 -6.42
CA LEU A 452 7.86 -19.59 -5.52
C LEU A 452 9.26 -20.04 -5.99
N SER A 453 9.47 -20.13 -7.32
CA SER A 453 10.78 -20.40 -7.91
C SER A 453 11.81 -19.26 -7.61
N THR A 454 11.38 -18.01 -7.62
CA THR A 454 12.22 -16.87 -7.28
C THR A 454 12.61 -16.90 -5.80
N CYS A 455 11.65 -17.20 -4.91
CA CYS A 455 11.93 -17.35 -3.48
C CYS A 455 12.95 -18.46 -3.22
N MET A 456 12.87 -19.59 -3.95
CA MET A 456 13.85 -20.68 -3.82
C MET A 456 15.24 -20.26 -4.29
N GLN A 457 15.32 -19.54 -5.42
CA GLN A 457 16.59 -19.08 -5.98
C GLN A 457 17.34 -18.11 -5.06
N TYR A 458 16.62 -17.20 -4.40
CA TYR A 458 17.21 -16.15 -3.56
C TYR A 458 17.08 -16.43 -2.05
N GLY A 459 16.61 -17.60 -1.65
CA GLY A 459 16.48 -17.98 -0.24
C GLY A 459 15.58 -17.04 0.55
N LEU A 460 14.41 -16.67 0.03
CA LEU A 460 13.51 -15.70 0.68
C LEU A 460 12.49 -16.41 1.59
N PRO A 461 12.66 -16.37 2.93
CA PRO A 461 11.81 -17.09 3.88
C PRO A 461 10.51 -16.32 4.21
N VAL A 462 9.68 -16.09 3.21
CA VAL A 462 8.34 -15.48 3.36
C VAL A 462 7.37 -16.50 3.98
N LYS A 463 6.42 -16.04 4.80
CA LYS A 463 5.31 -16.85 5.30
C LYS A 463 4.05 -16.50 4.51
N ILE A 464 3.59 -17.43 3.66
CA ILE A 464 2.35 -17.28 2.90
C ILE A 464 1.21 -17.81 3.74
N VAL A 465 0.31 -16.93 4.16
CA VAL A 465 -0.88 -17.27 4.95
C VAL A 465 -2.09 -17.21 4.02
N ASN A 466 -2.44 -18.37 3.45
CA ASN A 466 -3.53 -18.50 2.49
C ASN A 466 -4.86 -18.80 3.21
N LEU A 467 -5.78 -17.84 3.20
CA LEU A 467 -7.14 -17.98 3.71
C LEU A 467 -8.00 -18.62 2.61
N ASN A 468 -8.01 -19.96 2.59
CA ASN A 468 -8.65 -20.74 1.54
C ASN A 468 -10.12 -20.99 1.88
N ASN A 469 -11.02 -20.32 1.18
CA ASN A 469 -12.47 -20.52 1.31
C ASN A 469 -13.12 -21.11 0.04
N GLY A 470 -12.35 -21.35 -1.02
CA GLY A 470 -12.81 -21.91 -2.30
C GLY A 470 -13.74 -20.98 -3.08
N VAL A 471 -13.69 -19.66 -2.81
CA VAL A 471 -14.53 -18.68 -3.50
C VAL A 471 -13.78 -17.35 -3.69
N LEU A 472 -14.15 -16.59 -4.73
CA LEU A 472 -13.79 -15.17 -4.84
C LEU A 472 -14.67 -14.38 -3.85
N GLY A 473 -14.27 -14.39 -2.58
CA GLY A 473 -15.12 -14.05 -1.45
C GLY A 473 -15.75 -12.67 -1.50
N MET A 474 -15.03 -11.64 -1.97
CA MET A 474 -15.58 -10.29 -2.10
C MET A 474 -16.62 -10.23 -3.25
N VAL A 475 -16.39 -10.92 -4.37
CA VAL A 475 -17.35 -11.01 -5.48
C VAL A 475 -18.63 -11.72 -5.01
N ARG A 476 -18.48 -12.86 -4.32
CA ARG A 476 -19.62 -13.58 -3.73
C ARG A 476 -20.40 -12.69 -2.75
N GLN A 477 -19.74 -11.96 -1.86
CA GLN A 477 -20.39 -11.06 -0.91
C GLN A 477 -21.28 -10.03 -1.63
N TRP A 478 -20.80 -9.42 -2.71
CA TRP A 478 -21.62 -8.52 -3.51
C TRP A 478 -22.78 -9.24 -4.21
N GLN A 479 -22.56 -10.46 -4.69
CA GLN A 479 -23.62 -11.27 -5.30
C GLN A 479 -24.71 -11.63 -4.28
N ASP A 480 -24.33 -11.94 -3.04
CA ASP A 480 -25.26 -12.17 -1.95
C ASP A 480 -26.06 -10.91 -1.61
N MET A 481 -25.42 -9.77 -1.44
CA MET A 481 -26.05 -8.56 -0.93
C MET A 481 -26.83 -7.78 -1.99
N ALA A 482 -26.36 -7.73 -3.22
CA ALA A 482 -26.91 -6.88 -4.28
C ALA A 482 -27.63 -7.66 -5.40
N TYR A 483 -27.38 -8.97 -5.53
CA TYR A 483 -27.87 -9.78 -6.64
C TYR A 483 -28.64 -11.04 -6.19
N ASN A 484 -29.19 -11.03 -4.99
CA ASN A 484 -30.03 -12.11 -4.43
C ASN A 484 -29.35 -13.49 -4.46
N GLY A 485 -28.05 -13.56 -4.19
CA GLY A 485 -27.29 -14.82 -4.19
C GLY A 485 -27.11 -15.47 -5.56
N ARG A 486 -27.29 -14.73 -6.65
CA ARG A 486 -27.02 -15.26 -8.00
C ARG A 486 -25.51 -15.32 -8.24
N HIS A 487 -24.88 -16.39 -7.74
CA HIS A 487 -23.46 -16.61 -7.83
C HIS A 487 -23.04 -16.99 -9.26
N SER A 488 -22.40 -16.04 -9.96
CA SER A 488 -21.87 -16.28 -11.31
C SER A 488 -20.35 -16.21 -11.25
N HIS A 489 -19.67 -17.34 -11.54
CA HIS A 489 -18.23 -17.48 -11.64
C HIS A 489 -17.44 -16.98 -10.41
N SER A 490 -18.03 -17.06 -9.23
CA SER A 490 -17.38 -16.68 -7.95
C SER A 490 -16.86 -17.88 -7.16
N TYR A 491 -17.28 -19.11 -7.48
CA TYR A 491 -16.75 -20.33 -6.88
C TYR A 491 -15.59 -20.88 -7.67
N VAL A 492 -14.52 -21.26 -6.97
CA VAL A 492 -13.34 -21.91 -7.55
C VAL A 492 -13.47 -23.40 -7.30
N GLU A 493 -14.02 -24.14 -8.29
CA GLU A 493 -14.35 -25.55 -8.15
C GLU A 493 -13.12 -26.46 -8.24
N SER A 494 -12.04 -25.98 -8.88
CA SER A 494 -10.80 -26.73 -9.03
C SER A 494 -9.62 -25.91 -8.50
N LEU A 495 -9.00 -26.40 -7.46
CA LEU A 495 -7.81 -25.80 -6.85
C LEU A 495 -6.65 -26.80 -6.87
N PRO A 496 -5.41 -26.32 -7.02
CA PRO A 496 -4.24 -27.18 -6.81
C PRO A 496 -4.15 -27.59 -5.33
N ASP A 497 -3.52 -28.72 -5.08
CA ASP A 497 -3.03 -29.02 -3.73
C ASP A 497 -1.84 -28.10 -3.43
N PHE A 498 -2.08 -27.01 -2.70
CA PHE A 498 -1.07 -25.98 -2.41
C PHE A 498 0.12 -26.51 -1.60
N ILE A 499 -0.07 -27.59 -0.82
CA ILE A 499 1.02 -28.21 -0.07
C ILE A 499 1.96 -28.91 -1.01
N LYS A 500 1.44 -29.80 -1.87
CA LYS A 500 2.24 -30.48 -2.89
C LYS A 500 2.90 -29.50 -3.86
N LEU A 501 2.20 -28.41 -4.17
CA LEU A 501 2.74 -27.36 -5.03
C LEU A 501 3.94 -26.67 -4.36
N ALA A 502 3.82 -26.28 -3.09
CA ALA A 502 4.93 -25.68 -2.34
C ALA A 502 6.13 -26.65 -2.26
N GLU A 503 5.88 -27.93 -1.97
CA GLU A 503 6.91 -28.99 -1.93
C GLU A 503 7.57 -29.20 -3.30
N ALA A 504 6.81 -29.12 -4.41
CA ALA A 504 7.36 -29.22 -5.77
C ALA A 504 8.33 -28.07 -6.12
N TYR A 505 8.15 -26.89 -5.50
CA TYR A 505 9.10 -25.78 -5.59
C TYR A 505 10.22 -25.84 -4.54
N GLY A 506 10.27 -26.87 -3.69
CA GLY A 506 11.30 -27.05 -2.65
C GLY A 506 11.00 -26.31 -1.34
N HIS A 507 9.77 -25.87 -1.12
CA HIS A 507 9.32 -25.18 0.08
C HIS A 507 8.57 -26.07 1.06
N VAL A 508 8.29 -25.56 2.25
CA VAL A 508 7.47 -26.27 3.25
C VAL A 508 6.00 -25.90 3.06
N GLY A 509 5.15 -26.92 3.03
CA GLY A 509 3.70 -26.77 3.02
C GLY A 509 3.09 -27.19 4.35
N ILE A 510 2.18 -26.39 4.92
CA ILE A 510 1.43 -26.70 6.15
C ILE A 510 -0.05 -26.51 5.88
N ARG A 511 -0.86 -27.55 6.09
CA ARG A 511 -2.32 -27.46 6.01
C ARG A 511 -2.95 -27.35 7.39
N ILE A 512 -3.90 -26.42 7.53
CA ILE A 512 -4.66 -26.21 8.77
C ILE A 512 -6.15 -26.28 8.45
N THR A 513 -6.84 -27.26 9.08
CA THR A 513 -8.28 -27.48 8.90
C THR A 513 -9.05 -27.48 10.22
N SER A 514 -8.37 -27.32 11.33
CA SER A 514 -8.94 -27.37 12.67
C SER A 514 -8.49 -26.17 13.50
N LEU A 515 -9.41 -25.57 14.23
CA LEU A 515 -9.12 -24.41 15.10
C LEU A 515 -8.08 -24.72 16.18
N LYS A 516 -8.06 -25.95 16.71
CA LYS A 516 -7.07 -26.38 17.72
C LYS A 516 -5.63 -26.38 17.19
N ASP A 517 -5.45 -26.59 15.87
CA ASP A 517 -4.14 -26.65 15.23
C ASP A 517 -3.68 -25.28 14.72
N LEU A 518 -4.56 -24.27 14.72
CA LEU A 518 -4.28 -22.97 14.13
C LEU A 518 -3.05 -22.31 14.74
N LYS A 519 -3.07 -22.06 16.05
CA LYS A 519 -1.96 -21.39 16.74
C LYS A 519 -0.67 -22.23 16.74
N PRO A 520 -0.68 -23.51 17.13
CA PRO A 520 0.55 -24.32 17.14
C PRO A 520 1.23 -24.40 15.77
N LYS A 521 0.46 -24.56 14.69
CA LYS A 521 1.03 -24.65 13.33
C LYS A 521 1.49 -23.30 12.79
N LEU A 522 0.86 -22.19 13.18
CA LEU A 522 1.38 -20.85 12.87
C LEU A 522 2.70 -20.61 13.61
N GLU A 523 2.80 -20.96 14.91
CA GLU A 523 4.04 -20.87 15.67
C GLU A 523 5.14 -21.73 15.04
N GLU A 524 4.84 -22.97 14.64
CA GLU A 524 5.77 -23.85 13.90
C GLU A 524 6.26 -23.18 12.62
N ALA A 525 5.37 -22.62 11.80
CA ALA A 525 5.70 -21.99 10.54
C ALA A 525 6.60 -20.75 10.74
N PHE A 526 6.31 -19.92 11.72
CA PHE A 526 7.09 -18.71 12.02
C PHE A 526 8.41 -19.00 12.74
N ALA A 527 8.57 -20.15 13.36
CA ALA A 527 9.84 -20.63 13.91
C ALA A 527 10.87 -20.99 12.82
N MET A 528 10.43 -21.38 11.62
CA MET A 528 11.30 -21.71 10.47
C MET A 528 11.80 -20.42 9.81
N LYS A 529 12.87 -19.81 10.32
CA LYS A 529 13.36 -18.51 9.85
C LYS A 529 14.15 -18.57 8.52
N ASP A 530 14.57 -19.75 8.10
CA ASP A 530 15.48 -19.97 6.96
C ASP A 530 14.77 -20.37 5.66
N ARG A 531 13.44 -20.57 5.67
CA ARG A 531 12.70 -21.08 4.52
C ARG A 531 11.30 -20.49 4.37
N LEU A 532 10.81 -20.46 3.13
CA LEU A 532 9.43 -20.13 2.85
C LEU A 532 8.52 -21.25 3.35
N VAL A 533 7.43 -20.86 4.02
CA VAL A 533 6.36 -21.78 4.43
C VAL A 533 5.05 -21.31 3.80
N PHE A 534 4.42 -22.21 3.03
CA PHE A 534 3.07 -22.01 2.50
C PHE A 534 2.06 -22.62 3.47
N ILE A 535 1.26 -21.79 4.11
CA ILE A 535 0.28 -22.17 5.12
C ILE A 535 -1.12 -22.07 4.49
N ASP A 536 -1.70 -23.24 4.14
CA ASP A 536 -3.03 -23.33 3.53
C ASP A 536 -4.07 -23.59 4.62
N ILE A 537 -4.91 -22.57 4.91
CA ILE A 537 -5.86 -22.59 6.02
C ILE A 537 -7.28 -22.63 5.46
N ALA A 538 -7.99 -23.74 5.70
CA ALA A 538 -9.41 -23.86 5.35
C ALA A 538 -10.24 -22.97 6.27
N VAL A 539 -10.87 -21.94 5.71
CA VAL A 539 -11.68 -20.98 6.47
C VAL A 539 -13.14 -21.01 6.04
N ASP A 540 -14.01 -20.43 6.87
CA ASP A 540 -15.44 -20.37 6.64
C ASP A 540 -15.77 -19.72 5.28
N ARG A 541 -16.37 -20.52 4.39
CA ARG A 541 -16.77 -20.09 3.05
C ARG A 541 -17.90 -19.06 3.08
N SER A 542 -18.75 -19.10 4.10
CA SER A 542 -19.93 -18.26 4.20
C SER A 542 -19.70 -16.89 4.81
N GLU A 543 -18.49 -16.66 5.35
CA GLU A 543 -18.16 -15.42 6.05
C GLU A 543 -18.17 -14.20 5.12
N HIS A 544 -18.73 -13.08 5.61
CA HIS A 544 -18.68 -11.78 4.96
C HIS A 544 -17.87 -10.79 5.78
N VAL A 545 -17.40 -9.73 5.12
CA VAL A 545 -16.71 -8.62 5.79
C VAL A 545 -17.73 -7.62 6.29
N TYR A 546 -17.80 -7.45 7.60
CA TYR A 546 -18.63 -6.45 8.28
C TYR A 546 -17.75 -5.60 9.22
N PRO A 547 -18.16 -4.34 9.54
CA PRO A 547 -19.27 -3.60 8.93
C PRO A 547 -19.10 -3.37 7.44
N MET A 548 -20.19 -2.98 6.76
CA MET A 548 -20.15 -2.57 5.36
C MET A 548 -21.11 -1.41 5.13
N GLN A 549 -20.62 -0.29 4.61
CA GLN A 549 -21.44 0.87 4.29
C GLN A 549 -22.51 0.53 3.24
N ILE A 550 -23.71 1.08 3.44
CA ILE A 550 -24.82 0.96 2.47
C ILE A 550 -24.53 1.91 1.31
N LYS A 551 -24.68 1.43 0.08
CA LYS A 551 -24.43 2.20 -1.14
C LYS A 551 -25.22 3.52 -1.11
N ASP A 552 -24.58 4.62 -1.48
CA ASP A 552 -25.12 5.99 -1.50
C ASP A 552 -25.62 6.49 -0.12
N GLY A 553 -25.25 5.78 0.96
CA GLY A 553 -25.52 6.16 2.35
C GLY A 553 -24.53 7.17 2.91
N SER A 554 -24.80 7.66 4.11
CA SER A 554 -23.86 8.44 4.92
C SER A 554 -22.87 7.50 5.64
N MET A 555 -21.90 8.06 6.36
CA MET A 555 -20.95 7.27 7.15
C MET A 555 -21.61 6.38 8.21
N ARG A 556 -22.77 6.77 8.74
CA ARG A 556 -23.49 6.00 9.75
C ARG A 556 -24.34 4.85 9.18
N ASP A 557 -24.63 4.86 7.88
CA ASP A 557 -25.55 3.88 7.27
C ASP A 557 -24.74 2.61 6.90
N MET A 558 -24.82 1.58 7.75
CA MET A 558 -24.00 0.38 7.63
C MET A 558 -24.80 -0.91 7.86
N TRP A 559 -24.37 -1.97 7.21
CA TRP A 559 -24.62 -3.34 7.63
C TRP A 559 -23.62 -3.72 8.72
N LEU A 560 -24.11 -4.16 9.86
CA LEU A 560 -23.27 -4.63 10.98
C LEU A 560 -23.15 -6.17 10.96
N SER A 561 -24.13 -6.84 10.41
CA SER A 561 -24.13 -8.27 10.16
C SER A 561 -25.04 -8.59 8.97
N LYS A 562 -25.23 -9.87 8.68
CA LYS A 562 -26.12 -10.32 7.59
C LYS A 562 -27.57 -9.84 7.76
N THR A 563 -28.02 -9.60 8.98
CA THR A 563 -29.40 -9.28 9.32
C THR A 563 -29.55 -7.93 10.03
N GLU A 564 -28.47 -7.30 10.47
CA GLU A 564 -28.49 -6.08 11.27
C GLU A 564 -27.96 -4.88 10.49
N ARG A 565 -28.67 -3.76 10.60
CA ARG A 565 -28.30 -2.45 10.04
C ARG A 565 -28.36 -1.37 11.11
N THR A 566 -27.60 -0.30 10.90
CA THR A 566 -27.71 0.94 11.68
C THR A 566 -28.90 1.76 11.27
#